data_7db1d2e6caecfdf63fec426f3162d9fb
#
_entry.id   7db1d2e6caecfdf63fec426f3162d9fb
#
_cell.length_a   1.000
_cell.length_b   1.000
_cell.length_c   1.000
_cell.angle_alpha   90.00
_cell.angle_beta   90.00
_cell.angle_gamma   90.00
#
_symmetry.space_group_name_H-M   'P 1'
#
loop_
_entity.id
_entity.type
_entity.pdbx_description
1 polymer ?
#
loop_
_entity_poly.entity_id
_entity_poly.type
_entity_poly.pdbx_seq_one_letter_code
_entity_poly.pdbx_strand_id
1 'polypeptide(L)'
;MEFAKRMNDGHFGPRKFWQSYLPRLKFHNPAVSMTLERTTDQEGPALMTVYFDDTTQPQTPSAPVAGTQTEPTTSNQQRVVTINMKHRHESEILSQLLALTNAVPVEPTSEEVEQLQQLAAHQELSERDSSRHRVLNEEKKREEAILAQARSAI
;
A
#
# COMPACT_ATOMS: atom_id res chain seq x y z
N MET A 1 11.19 -5.77 0.53
CA MET A 1 9.81 -6.24 0.77
C MET A 1 9.66 -7.66 0.27
N GLU A 2 9.25 -8.56 1.12
CA GLU A 2 9.13 -10.00 0.80
C GLU A 2 7.73 -10.50 1.17
N PHE A 3 7.06 -11.22 0.26
CA PHE A 3 5.75 -11.85 0.50
C PHE A 3 5.43 -12.91 -0.57
N ALA A 4 4.44 -13.77 -0.30
CA ALA A 4 4.08 -14.85 -1.20
C ALA A 4 3.36 -14.38 -2.48
N LYS A 5 3.49 -15.18 -3.55
CA LYS A 5 2.84 -14.90 -4.85
C LYS A 5 1.32 -14.97 -4.80
N ARG A 6 0.75 -15.86 -3.96
CA ARG A 6 -0.70 -16.02 -3.79
C ARG A 6 -1.21 -15.12 -2.67
N MET A 7 -2.49 -14.75 -2.69
CA MET A 7 -3.10 -13.86 -1.71
C MET A 7 -3.56 -14.55 -0.41
N ASN A 8 -3.52 -15.87 -0.37
CA ASN A 8 -3.98 -16.64 0.77
C ASN A 8 -3.07 -16.44 2.00
N ASP A 9 -3.49 -16.95 3.15
CA ASP A 9 -2.71 -17.01 4.40
C ASP A 9 -2.14 -15.66 4.87
N GLY A 10 -2.93 -14.60 4.71
CA GLY A 10 -2.56 -13.28 5.22
C GLY A 10 -1.66 -12.45 4.31
N HIS A 11 -1.39 -12.89 3.07
CA HIS A 11 -0.61 -12.13 2.09
C HIS A 11 -1.43 -11.13 1.25
N PHE A 12 -2.71 -10.99 1.53
CA PHE A 12 -3.59 -10.03 0.84
C PHE A 12 -3.16 -8.57 1.06
N GLY A 13 -2.95 -8.17 2.32
CA GLY A 13 -2.53 -6.81 2.66
C GLY A 13 -1.20 -6.39 2.04
N PRO A 14 -0.13 -7.18 2.17
CA PRO A 14 1.15 -6.92 1.51
C PRO A 14 1.03 -6.75 -0.01
N ARG A 15 0.23 -7.58 -0.65
CA ARG A 15 -0.01 -7.49 -2.11
C ARG A 15 -0.78 -6.23 -2.50
N LYS A 16 -1.81 -5.86 -1.74
CA LYS A 16 -2.56 -4.62 -1.94
C LYS A 16 -1.68 -3.39 -1.71
N PHE A 17 -0.87 -3.42 -0.66
CA PHE A 17 0.11 -2.37 -0.38
C PHE A 17 1.08 -2.18 -1.55
N TRP A 18 1.64 -3.28 -2.06
CA TRP A 18 2.50 -3.24 -3.24
C TRP A 18 1.82 -2.62 -4.46
N GLN A 19 0.55 -2.96 -4.73
CA GLN A 19 -0.18 -2.47 -5.90
C GLN A 19 -0.62 -1.01 -5.78
N SER A 20 -1.06 -0.59 -4.59
CA SER A 20 -1.73 0.69 -4.39
C SER A 20 -0.81 1.78 -3.85
N TYR A 21 0.04 1.45 -2.89
CA TYR A 21 0.84 2.45 -2.16
C TYR A 21 2.30 2.51 -2.63
N LEU A 22 2.93 1.37 -2.89
CA LEU A 22 4.35 1.36 -3.24
C LEU A 22 4.69 2.16 -4.50
N PRO A 23 3.90 2.14 -5.59
CA PRO A 23 4.16 2.96 -6.77
C PRO A 23 4.11 4.46 -6.48
N ARG A 24 3.16 4.89 -5.63
CA ARG A 24 3.02 6.29 -5.21
C ARG A 24 4.21 6.72 -4.35
N LEU A 25 4.60 5.89 -3.38
CA LEU A 25 5.78 6.13 -2.56
C LEU A 25 7.05 6.23 -3.42
N LYS A 26 7.21 5.35 -4.40
CA LYS A 26 8.36 5.37 -5.31
C LYS A 26 8.36 6.61 -6.21
N PHE A 27 7.19 7.03 -6.68
CA PHE A 27 7.06 8.23 -7.52
C PHE A 27 7.55 9.49 -6.79
N HIS A 28 7.13 9.67 -5.54
CA HIS A 28 7.54 10.82 -4.74
C HIS A 28 8.96 10.71 -4.14
N ASN A 29 9.52 9.49 -4.09
CA ASN A 29 10.85 9.22 -3.53
C ASN A 29 11.72 8.43 -4.51
N PRO A 30 12.08 9.00 -5.65
CA PRO A 30 12.83 8.27 -6.70
C PRO A 30 14.22 7.82 -6.26
N ALA A 31 14.86 8.53 -5.32
CA ALA A 31 16.18 8.20 -4.80
C ALA A 31 16.17 6.96 -3.88
N VAL A 32 15.04 6.63 -3.25
CA VAL A 32 14.94 5.48 -2.35
C VAL A 32 14.90 4.19 -3.15
N SER A 33 15.84 3.28 -2.89
CA SER A 33 15.83 1.94 -3.50
C SER A 33 14.72 1.09 -2.89
N MET A 34 13.83 0.57 -3.73
CA MET A 34 12.72 -0.28 -3.29
C MET A 34 12.79 -1.60 -4.05
N THR A 35 13.16 -2.66 -3.35
CA THR A 35 13.25 -4.02 -3.88
C THR A 35 12.05 -4.85 -3.46
N LEU A 36 11.61 -5.72 -4.35
CA LEU A 36 10.48 -6.61 -4.12
C LEU A 36 10.90 -8.05 -4.41
N GLU A 37 10.66 -8.92 -3.44
CA GLU A 37 10.88 -10.35 -3.57
C GLU A 37 9.57 -11.11 -3.34
N ARG A 38 9.24 -11.99 -4.27
CA ARG A 38 8.00 -12.77 -4.22
C ARG A 38 8.32 -14.24 -4.10
N THR A 39 8.02 -14.80 -2.92
CA THR A 39 8.27 -16.20 -2.61
C THR A 39 7.16 -17.12 -3.11
N THR A 40 7.48 -18.39 -3.30
CA THR A 40 6.47 -19.44 -3.57
C THR A 40 5.94 -20.05 -2.27
N ASP A 41 6.65 -19.84 -1.18
CA ASP A 41 6.26 -20.28 0.15
C ASP A 41 5.09 -19.44 0.67
N GLN A 42 3.95 -20.12 0.87
CA GLN A 42 2.71 -19.48 1.28
C GLN A 42 2.61 -19.35 2.80
N GLU A 43 3.22 -20.28 3.54
CA GLU A 43 3.22 -20.25 5.00
C GLU A 43 4.28 -19.28 5.57
N GLY A 44 5.25 -18.91 4.74
CA GLY A 44 6.32 -17.99 5.09
C GLY A 44 5.84 -16.63 5.62
N PRO A 45 6.73 -15.86 6.22
CA PRO A 45 6.42 -14.51 6.69
C PRO A 45 6.26 -13.53 5.54
N ALA A 46 5.51 -12.43 5.78
CA ALA A 46 5.47 -11.28 4.90
C ALA A 46 6.18 -10.11 5.59
N LEU A 47 7.37 -9.75 5.12
CA LEU A 47 8.25 -8.80 5.79
C LEU A 47 8.55 -7.59 4.91
N MET A 48 8.53 -6.41 5.52
CA MET A 48 9.08 -5.19 4.93
C MET A 48 10.24 -4.70 5.79
N THR A 49 11.43 -4.71 5.24
CA THR A 49 12.65 -4.23 5.89
C THR A 49 12.93 -2.82 5.40
N VAL A 50 13.06 -1.89 6.33
CA VAL A 50 13.38 -0.49 6.08
C VAL A 50 14.79 -0.22 6.62
N TYR A 51 15.67 0.27 5.76
CA TYR A 51 17.03 0.63 6.08
C TYR A 51 17.10 2.15 6.22
N PHE A 52 17.58 2.61 7.37
CA PHE A 52 17.82 4.02 7.63
C PHE A 52 19.33 4.29 7.53
N ASP A 53 19.66 5.37 6.84
CA ASP A 53 21.03 5.87 6.77
C ASP A 53 21.20 6.90 7.89
N ASP A 54 21.88 6.53 8.97
CA ASP A 54 22.03 7.36 10.18
C ASP A 54 23.02 8.54 9.99
N THR A 55 23.13 9.07 8.77
CA THR A 55 24.04 10.19 8.49
C THR A 55 23.54 11.52 9.09
N THR A 56 22.36 11.57 9.73
CA THR A 56 21.81 12.82 10.27
C THR A 56 21.05 12.59 11.59
N GLN A 57 21.79 12.34 12.67
CA GLN A 57 21.25 12.61 14.00
C GLN A 57 21.84 13.92 14.54
N PRO A 58 21.00 14.87 15.01
CA PRO A 58 21.47 15.89 15.92
C PRO A 58 21.82 15.19 17.25
N GLN A 59 23.09 15.21 17.59
CA GLN A 59 23.61 14.65 18.83
C GLN A 59 22.97 15.34 20.03
N THR A 60 22.10 14.65 20.76
CA THR A 60 21.85 15.00 22.16
C THR A 60 22.97 14.42 22.99
N PRO A 61 23.69 15.22 23.78
CA PRO A 61 24.79 14.72 24.62
C PRO A 61 24.21 13.98 25.82
N SER A 62 24.29 12.66 25.81
CA SER A 62 24.13 11.83 27.01
C SER A 62 25.50 11.45 27.55
N ALA A 63 25.68 11.74 28.84
CA ALA A 63 26.87 11.62 29.64
C ALA A 63 27.55 10.20 29.63
N PRO A 64 28.85 10.10 29.99
CA PRO A 64 29.64 8.91 29.82
C PRO A 64 29.41 7.93 30.96
N VAL A 65 29.14 6.68 30.64
CA VAL A 65 29.36 5.54 31.58
C VAL A 65 30.45 4.67 31.01
N ALA A 66 31.48 4.51 31.86
CA ALA A 66 32.71 3.83 31.59
C ALA A 66 32.57 2.30 31.43
N GLY A 67 33.38 1.75 30.54
CA GLY A 67 33.95 0.41 30.68
C GLY A 67 33.40 -0.64 29.72
N THR A 68 34.14 -0.92 28.69
CA THR A 68 34.80 -2.17 28.34
C THR A 68 35.25 -2.11 26.87
N GLN A 69 36.54 -2.38 26.70
CA GLN A 69 37.23 -2.42 25.40
C GLN A 69 36.68 -3.56 24.55
N THR A 70 36.28 -3.26 23.33
CA THR A 70 36.29 -4.20 22.21
C THR A 70 36.48 -3.41 20.92
N GLU A 71 37.32 -3.93 20.04
CA GLU A 71 37.93 -3.33 18.86
C GLU A 71 37.00 -2.55 17.92
N PRO A 72 37.52 -1.52 17.17
CA PRO A 72 36.72 -0.74 16.23
C PRO A 72 36.52 -1.51 14.93
N THR A 73 35.45 -2.31 14.85
CA THR A 73 34.92 -2.72 13.56
C THR A 73 34.11 -1.57 13.07
N THR A 74 34.55 -0.88 12.03
CA THR A 74 33.83 0.17 11.30
C THR A 74 32.62 -0.44 10.63
N SER A 75 31.56 -0.68 11.39
CA SER A 75 30.24 -0.99 10.87
C SER A 75 29.46 0.33 10.87
N ASN A 76 29.20 0.88 9.68
CA ASN A 76 28.09 1.80 9.46
C ASN A 76 26.86 1.20 10.16
N GLN A 77 26.47 1.75 11.29
CA GLN A 77 25.29 1.30 12.02
C GLN A 77 24.05 1.76 11.23
N GLN A 78 23.75 1.04 10.15
CA GLN A 78 22.45 1.19 9.48
C GLN A 78 21.38 0.69 10.45
N ARG A 79 20.52 1.60 10.86
CA ARG A 79 19.33 1.21 11.61
C ARG A 79 18.38 0.45 10.68
N VAL A 80 18.17 -0.82 10.98
CA VAL A 80 17.28 -1.69 10.20
C VAL A 80 16.02 -1.97 11.03
N VAL A 81 14.86 -1.68 10.47
CA VAL A 81 13.58 -1.94 11.10
C VAL A 81 12.75 -2.84 10.19
N THR A 82 12.21 -3.92 10.75
CA THR A 82 11.40 -4.88 10.03
C THR A 82 9.95 -4.81 10.49
N ILE A 83 9.03 -4.66 9.53
CA ILE A 83 7.58 -4.66 9.74
C ILE A 83 7.03 -6.00 9.28
N ASN A 84 6.30 -6.69 10.16
CA ASN A 84 5.55 -7.87 9.76
C ASN A 84 4.20 -7.44 9.17
N MET A 85 4.00 -7.79 7.89
CA MET A 85 2.81 -7.40 7.12
C MET A 85 1.76 -8.53 7.03
N LYS A 86 2.09 -9.74 7.51
CA LYS A 86 1.19 -10.89 7.41
C LYS A 86 -0.10 -10.65 8.21
N HIS A 87 -1.25 -10.96 7.62
CA HIS A 87 -2.59 -10.74 8.20
C HIS A 87 -2.96 -9.27 8.50
N ARG A 88 -2.20 -8.29 7.99
CA ARG A 88 -2.49 -6.87 8.19
C ARG A 88 -3.14 -6.27 6.95
N HIS A 89 -4.00 -5.29 7.18
CA HIS A 89 -4.57 -4.49 6.11
C HIS A 89 -3.52 -3.54 5.53
N GLU A 90 -3.65 -3.19 4.24
CA GLU A 90 -2.70 -2.30 3.57
C GLU A 90 -2.59 -0.91 4.22
N SER A 91 -3.68 -0.39 4.80
CA SER A 91 -3.67 0.89 5.52
C SER A 91 -2.88 0.82 6.83
N GLU A 92 -2.93 -0.31 7.55
CA GLU A 92 -2.14 -0.51 8.77
C GLU A 92 -0.65 -0.58 8.46
N ILE A 93 -0.28 -1.27 7.38
CA ILE A 93 1.10 -1.35 6.90
C ILE A 93 1.61 0.06 6.58
N LEU A 94 0.80 0.87 5.89
CA LEU A 94 1.14 2.25 5.59
C LEU A 94 1.30 3.08 6.88
N SER A 95 0.36 2.99 7.81
CA SER A 95 0.40 3.73 9.07
C SER A 95 1.65 3.40 9.89
N GLN A 96 2.04 2.12 9.94
CA GLN A 96 3.27 1.70 10.61
C GLN A 96 4.52 2.24 9.90
N LEU A 97 4.54 2.21 8.57
CA LEU A 97 5.65 2.78 7.80
C LEU A 97 5.80 4.28 8.07
N LEU A 98 4.69 5.04 8.03
CA LEU A 98 4.69 6.48 8.29
C LEU A 98 5.14 6.80 9.72
N ALA A 99 4.68 6.04 10.71
CA ALA A 99 5.11 6.20 12.11
C ALA A 99 6.61 5.92 12.30
N LEU A 100 7.15 4.89 11.63
CA LEU A 100 8.57 4.55 11.71
C LEU A 100 9.49 5.56 11.02
N THR A 101 9.02 6.13 9.92
CA THR A 101 9.77 7.12 9.14
C THR A 101 9.58 8.55 9.63
N ASN A 102 8.70 8.78 10.63
CA ASN A 102 8.27 10.11 11.07
C ASN A 102 7.85 11.00 9.89
N ALA A 103 7.17 10.40 8.90
CA ALA A 103 6.74 11.10 7.71
C ALA A 103 5.71 12.17 8.05
N VAL A 104 5.95 13.37 7.57
CA VAL A 104 5.02 14.51 7.73
C VAL A 104 4.07 14.53 6.53
N PRO A 105 2.75 14.65 6.74
CA PRO A 105 1.83 14.81 5.62
C PRO A 105 2.12 16.13 4.90
N VAL A 106 2.20 16.06 3.59
CA VAL A 106 2.35 17.25 2.74
C VAL A 106 0.95 17.78 2.43
N GLU A 107 0.73 19.05 2.67
CA GLU A 107 -0.53 19.70 2.30
C GLU A 107 -0.64 19.80 0.78
N PRO A 108 -1.81 19.46 0.20
CA PRO A 108 -2.01 19.54 -1.24
C PRO A 108 -1.96 21.00 -1.70
N THR A 109 -1.42 21.22 -2.89
CA THR A 109 -1.43 22.52 -3.54
C THR A 109 -2.87 22.90 -3.97
N SER A 110 -3.12 24.20 -4.24
CA SER A 110 -4.44 24.66 -4.70
C SER A 110 -4.88 23.96 -5.98
N GLU A 111 -3.96 23.69 -6.90
CA GLU A 111 -4.24 22.98 -8.14
C GLU A 111 -4.62 21.51 -7.89
N GLU A 112 -3.95 20.84 -6.95
CA GLU A 112 -4.29 19.47 -6.56
C GLU A 112 -5.65 19.38 -5.87
N VAL A 113 -6.02 20.38 -5.06
CA VAL A 113 -7.35 20.46 -4.44
C VAL A 113 -8.43 20.57 -5.51
N GLU A 114 -8.25 21.42 -6.53
CA GLU A 114 -9.17 21.55 -7.65
C GLU A 114 -9.29 20.23 -8.44
N GLN A 115 -8.17 19.57 -8.70
CA GLN A 115 -8.16 18.27 -9.37
C GLN A 115 -8.91 17.20 -8.56
N LEU A 116 -8.72 17.17 -7.24
CA LEU A 116 -9.44 16.25 -6.36
C LEU A 116 -10.95 16.50 -6.39
N GLN A 117 -11.39 17.77 -6.41
CA GLN A 117 -12.79 18.11 -6.54
C GLN A 117 -13.38 17.68 -7.89
N GLN A 118 -12.65 17.88 -8.99
CA GLN A 118 -13.07 17.42 -10.31
C GLN A 118 -13.16 15.89 -10.38
N LEU A 119 -12.20 15.18 -9.79
CA LEU A 119 -12.23 13.71 -9.71
C LEU A 119 -13.42 13.21 -8.89
N ALA A 120 -13.72 13.85 -7.75
CA ALA A 120 -14.89 13.50 -6.94
C ALA A 120 -16.19 13.71 -7.70
N ALA A 121 -16.35 14.84 -8.38
CA ALA A 121 -17.53 15.12 -9.21
C ALA A 121 -17.68 14.11 -10.37
N HIS A 122 -16.57 13.75 -11.02
CA HIS A 122 -16.57 12.74 -12.08
C HIS A 122 -16.92 11.35 -11.55
N GLN A 123 -16.48 11.02 -10.36
CA GLN A 123 -16.80 9.75 -9.70
C GLN A 123 -18.29 9.65 -9.39
N GLU A 124 -18.91 10.70 -8.85
CA GLU A 124 -20.36 10.74 -8.59
C GLU A 124 -21.18 10.56 -9.87
N LEU A 125 -20.76 11.21 -10.97
CA LEU A 125 -21.41 11.04 -12.28
C LEU A 125 -21.29 9.59 -12.76
N SER A 126 -20.11 8.99 -12.66
CA SER A 126 -19.84 7.60 -13.04
C SER A 126 -20.68 6.60 -12.25
N GLU A 127 -20.81 6.81 -10.94
CA GLU A 127 -21.64 5.96 -10.07
C GLU A 127 -23.11 6.06 -10.43
N ARG A 128 -23.61 7.26 -10.71
CA ARG A 128 -24.99 7.49 -11.15
C ARG A 128 -25.28 6.82 -12.50
N ASP A 129 -24.35 6.96 -13.44
CA ASP A 129 -24.50 6.33 -14.76
C ASP A 129 -24.39 4.81 -14.68
N SER A 130 -23.52 4.29 -13.86
CA SER A 130 -23.39 2.85 -13.57
C SER A 130 -24.69 2.28 -12.99
N SER A 131 -25.33 3.02 -12.08
CA SER A 131 -26.60 2.63 -11.48
C SER A 131 -27.73 2.60 -12.52
N ARG A 132 -27.79 3.59 -13.41
CA ARG A 132 -28.73 3.63 -14.53
C ARG A 132 -28.53 2.46 -15.49
N HIS A 133 -27.29 2.17 -15.86
CA HIS A 133 -26.96 1.03 -16.73
C HIS A 133 -27.34 -0.31 -16.11
N ARG A 134 -27.19 -0.47 -14.79
CA ARG A 134 -27.66 -1.66 -14.08
C ARG A 134 -29.15 -1.88 -14.25
N VAL A 135 -29.96 -0.86 -14.01
CA VAL A 135 -31.43 -0.94 -14.15
C VAL A 135 -31.81 -1.31 -15.57
N LEU A 136 -31.26 -0.61 -16.57
CA LEU A 136 -31.54 -0.88 -17.98
C LEU A 136 -31.13 -2.30 -18.41
N ASN A 137 -30.02 -2.81 -17.92
CA ASN A 137 -29.56 -4.15 -18.19
C ASN A 137 -30.45 -5.21 -17.53
N GLU A 138 -30.97 -4.94 -16.34
CA GLU A 138 -31.93 -5.81 -15.68
C GLU A 138 -33.27 -5.85 -16.41
N GLU A 139 -33.77 -4.72 -16.88
CA GLU A 139 -35.00 -4.64 -17.70
C GLU A 139 -34.83 -5.44 -18.99
N LYS A 140 -33.75 -5.22 -19.73
CA LYS A 140 -33.45 -6.00 -20.95
C LYS A 140 -33.40 -7.50 -20.69
N LYS A 141 -32.73 -7.93 -19.60
CA LYS A 141 -32.68 -9.35 -19.25
C LYS A 141 -34.06 -9.93 -18.94
N ARG A 142 -34.92 -9.15 -18.28
CA ARG A 142 -36.32 -9.57 -18.02
C ARG A 142 -37.11 -9.71 -19.31
N GLU A 143 -37.00 -8.73 -20.21
CA GLU A 143 -37.67 -8.78 -21.52
C GLU A 143 -37.18 -9.96 -22.37
N GLU A 144 -35.87 -10.19 -22.42
CA GLU A 144 -35.28 -11.32 -23.12
C GLU A 144 -35.75 -12.67 -22.53
N ALA A 145 -35.84 -12.75 -21.20
CA ALA A 145 -36.33 -13.96 -20.53
C ALA A 145 -37.83 -14.22 -20.89
N ILE A 146 -38.67 -13.20 -20.89
CA ILE A 146 -40.10 -13.32 -21.28
C ILE A 146 -40.21 -13.77 -22.74
N LEU A 147 -39.44 -13.16 -23.65
CA LEU A 147 -39.42 -13.53 -25.06
C LEU A 147 -38.92 -14.97 -25.28
N ALA A 148 -37.90 -15.40 -24.54
CA ALA A 148 -37.39 -16.77 -24.59
C ALA A 148 -38.47 -17.76 -24.12
N GLN A 149 -39.16 -17.44 -23.04
CA GLN A 149 -40.25 -18.28 -22.51
C GLN A 149 -41.44 -18.38 -23.48
N ALA A 150 -41.80 -17.29 -24.13
CA ALA A 150 -42.84 -17.29 -25.16
C ALA A 150 -42.48 -18.13 -26.40
N ARG A 151 -41.19 -18.08 -26.79
CA ARG A 151 -40.70 -18.93 -27.92
C ARG A 151 -40.63 -20.40 -27.60
N SER A 152 -40.41 -20.79 -26.34
CA SER A 152 -40.37 -22.19 -25.92
C SER A 152 -41.76 -22.81 -25.69
N ALA A 153 -42.80 -22.01 -25.64
CA ALA A 153 -44.19 -22.40 -25.44
C ALA A 153 -44.98 -22.67 -26.78
N ILE A 154 -44.33 -22.39 -27.89
CA ILE A 154 -44.84 -22.68 -29.26
C ILE A 154 -44.16 -23.96 -29.78
#